data_6ca0271a8516593b1a3f20386fb08c43
#
_entry.id   6ca0271a8516593b1a3f20386fb08c43
#
_cell.length_a   1.000
_cell.length_b   1.000
_cell.length_c   1.000
_cell.angle_alpha   90.00
_cell.angle_beta   90.00
_cell.angle_gamma   90.00
#
_symmetry.space_group_name_H-M   'P 1'
#
loop_
_entity.id
_entity.type
_entity.pdbx_description
1 polymer ?
#
loop_
_entity_poly.entity_id
_entity_poly.type
_entity_poly.pdbx_seq_one_letter_code
_entity_poly.pdbx_strand_id
1 'polypeptide(L)'
;CIYDGNPGYPDLSRLWRFAQDMRLTFFGVGAAFYANCMKAGIEPAKIADLSSLRGVGSTGSPLPDEAFHWIYEQVHPDVLLASISGGTDVVASFVGASPLLPVYAGEIQCRSLGVAVHAFDEQGESVIDKVGELVVIKPLPTMPLFFWNDPGNQRYLDSYFDHYPGLWRHGDWIRITPRGGAVIYGRSDATINRHGIRMGTSEIYRVVEEAPEVLDSMVVDLEYLGRESYMPLFVVLREDHQLDAALKQQLCDKIRNQLSARHVPNEVFAVPEIPLLLGTPIEKIANPDAMSNPGSLRWYADFAERRKAASV
;
A
#
# COMPACT_ATOMS: atom_id res chain seq x y z
N CYS A 1 11.16 -19.58 8.81
CA CYS A 1 12.30 -18.65 8.97
C CYS A 1 11.79 -17.22 8.96
N ILE A 2 12.34 -16.39 9.82
CA ILE A 2 12.07 -14.94 9.86
C ILE A 2 13.41 -14.24 9.69
N TYR A 3 13.46 -13.27 8.79
CA TYR A 3 14.60 -12.39 8.61
C TYR A 3 14.41 -11.13 9.45
N ASP A 4 15.27 -10.90 10.42
CA ASP A 4 15.27 -9.72 11.27
C ASP A 4 16.40 -8.77 10.81
N GLY A 5 16.01 -7.76 10.05
CA GLY A 5 16.94 -6.78 9.49
C GLY A 5 16.38 -6.02 8.31
N ASN A 6 17.12 -5.01 7.85
CA ASN A 6 16.74 -4.27 6.66
C ASN A 6 16.89 -5.16 5.41
N PRO A 7 15.83 -5.38 4.62
CA PRO A 7 15.86 -6.23 3.44
C PRO A 7 16.78 -5.72 2.31
N GLY A 8 17.12 -4.43 2.33
CA GLY A 8 18.03 -3.81 1.38
C GLY A 8 19.50 -3.72 1.86
N TYR A 9 19.86 -4.21 3.06
CA TYR A 9 21.21 -4.12 3.58
C TYR A 9 21.93 -5.49 3.57
N PRO A 10 23.20 -5.58 3.11
CA PRO A 10 24.00 -4.51 2.50
C PRO A 10 23.55 -4.15 1.09
N ASP A 11 22.76 -5.01 0.45
CA ASP A 11 22.18 -4.82 -0.87
C ASP A 11 20.93 -5.70 -1.05
N LEU A 12 20.18 -5.49 -2.13
CA LEU A 12 18.94 -6.21 -2.42
C LEU A 12 19.11 -7.70 -2.76
N SER A 13 20.36 -8.20 -2.91
CA SER A 13 20.63 -9.61 -3.12
C SER A 13 20.50 -10.44 -1.82
N ARG A 14 20.58 -9.77 -0.67
CA ARG A 14 20.66 -10.41 0.64
C ARG A 14 19.52 -11.40 0.92
N LEU A 15 18.29 -11.00 0.67
CA LEU A 15 17.14 -11.87 0.93
C LEU A 15 17.07 -13.06 -0.04
N TRP A 16 17.52 -12.90 -1.26
CA TRP A 16 17.58 -14.00 -2.23
C TRP A 16 18.61 -15.06 -1.81
N ARG A 17 19.78 -14.62 -1.34
CA ARG A 17 20.78 -15.54 -0.76
C ARG A 17 20.27 -16.20 0.51
N PHE A 18 19.57 -15.46 1.36
CA PHE A 18 18.91 -16.05 2.54
C PHE A 18 17.88 -17.10 2.13
N ALA A 19 17.11 -16.88 1.07
CA ALA A 19 16.17 -17.88 0.56
C ALA A 19 16.88 -19.18 0.11
N GLN A 20 18.02 -19.06 -0.56
CA GLN A 20 18.90 -20.19 -0.91
C GLN A 20 19.43 -20.89 0.34
N ASP A 21 20.08 -20.15 1.24
CA ASP A 21 20.78 -20.71 2.42
C ASP A 21 19.82 -21.48 3.33
N MET A 22 18.60 -20.95 3.46
CA MET A 22 17.54 -21.57 4.27
C MET A 22 16.68 -22.57 3.48
N ARG A 23 16.94 -22.75 2.17
CA ARG A 23 16.16 -23.60 1.27
C ARG A 23 14.67 -23.34 1.38
N LEU A 24 14.29 -22.09 1.32
CA LEU A 24 12.89 -21.69 1.49
C LEU A 24 12.01 -22.36 0.43
N THR A 25 10.86 -22.84 0.84
CA THR A 25 9.80 -23.33 -0.07
C THR A 25 8.77 -22.24 -0.37
N PHE A 26 8.66 -21.24 0.50
CA PHE A 26 7.82 -20.07 0.33
C PHE A 26 8.60 -18.81 0.75
N PHE A 27 8.64 -17.81 -0.12
CA PHE A 27 9.32 -16.55 0.12
C PHE A 27 8.30 -15.42 0.11
N GLY A 28 8.02 -14.81 1.26
CA GLY A 28 7.03 -13.74 1.40
C GLY A 28 7.67 -12.41 1.78
N VAL A 29 7.38 -11.37 1.01
CA VAL A 29 7.84 -9.99 1.27
C VAL A 29 6.77 -8.98 0.82
N GLY A 30 6.98 -7.70 1.13
CA GLY A 30 6.14 -6.61 0.60
C GLY A 30 6.35 -6.38 -0.90
N ALA A 31 5.31 -5.91 -1.61
CA ALA A 31 5.39 -5.59 -3.04
C ALA A 31 6.51 -4.58 -3.36
N ALA A 32 6.77 -3.64 -2.46
CA ALA A 32 7.85 -2.66 -2.60
C ALA A 32 9.24 -3.29 -2.74
N PHE A 33 9.50 -4.44 -2.10
CA PHE A 33 10.78 -5.14 -2.26
C PHE A 33 10.98 -5.63 -3.69
N TYR A 34 9.95 -6.24 -4.30
CA TYR A 34 10.01 -6.68 -5.69
C TYR A 34 10.24 -5.49 -6.64
N ALA A 35 9.48 -4.41 -6.46
CA ALA A 35 9.64 -3.19 -7.24
C ALA A 35 11.07 -2.61 -7.13
N ASN A 36 11.66 -2.61 -5.94
CA ASN A 36 13.04 -2.17 -5.73
C ASN A 36 14.05 -3.09 -6.40
N CYS A 37 13.86 -4.42 -6.36
CA CYS A 37 14.70 -5.36 -7.09
C CYS A 37 14.64 -5.13 -8.61
N MET A 38 13.44 -4.92 -9.15
CA MET A 38 13.24 -4.60 -10.57
C MET A 38 13.98 -3.32 -10.97
N LYS A 39 13.78 -2.24 -10.22
CA LYS A 39 14.44 -0.94 -10.45
C LYS A 39 15.97 -1.03 -10.37
N ALA A 40 16.49 -1.88 -9.49
CA ALA A 40 17.92 -2.10 -9.34
C ALA A 40 18.52 -3.12 -10.34
N GLY A 41 17.70 -3.67 -11.24
CA GLY A 41 18.15 -4.67 -12.20
C GLY A 41 18.61 -5.98 -11.56
N ILE A 42 18.10 -6.33 -10.37
CA ILE A 42 18.43 -7.59 -9.71
C ILE A 42 17.80 -8.75 -10.47
N GLU A 43 18.59 -9.78 -10.74
CA GLU A 43 18.17 -11.02 -11.38
C GLU A 43 18.33 -12.19 -10.38
N PRO A 44 17.34 -12.46 -9.53
CA PRO A 44 17.46 -13.39 -8.40
C PRO A 44 17.95 -14.79 -8.78
N ALA A 45 17.43 -15.37 -9.86
CA ALA A 45 17.83 -16.70 -10.31
C ALA A 45 19.30 -16.81 -10.80
N LYS A 46 19.95 -15.66 -11.08
CA LYS A 46 21.39 -15.63 -11.42
C LYS A 46 22.31 -15.52 -10.21
N ILE A 47 21.76 -15.06 -9.07
CA ILE A 47 22.57 -14.77 -7.86
C ILE A 47 22.33 -15.76 -6.73
N ALA A 48 21.28 -16.58 -6.81
CA ALA A 48 20.91 -17.56 -5.79
C ALA A 48 20.28 -18.81 -6.42
N ASP A 49 20.48 -19.98 -5.80
CA ASP A 49 19.74 -21.18 -6.15
C ASP A 49 18.37 -21.16 -5.47
N LEU A 50 17.35 -20.88 -6.28
CA LEU A 50 15.95 -20.76 -5.85
C LEU A 50 15.12 -22.01 -6.21
N SER A 51 15.74 -23.12 -6.57
CA SER A 51 15.08 -24.36 -7.01
C SER A 51 14.18 -25.00 -5.94
N SER A 52 14.37 -24.65 -4.66
CA SER A 52 13.52 -25.11 -3.56
C SER A 52 12.19 -24.36 -3.48
N LEU A 53 12.06 -23.17 -4.09
CA LEU A 53 10.83 -22.38 -4.03
C LEU A 53 9.65 -23.12 -4.69
N ARG A 54 8.51 -23.01 -4.04
CA ARG A 54 7.20 -23.48 -4.55
C ARG A 54 6.20 -22.33 -4.60
N GLY A 55 6.46 -21.26 -3.86
CA GLY A 55 5.63 -20.09 -3.87
C GLY A 55 6.36 -18.82 -3.43
N VAL A 56 5.88 -17.70 -3.91
CA VAL A 56 6.29 -16.37 -3.47
C VAL A 56 5.07 -15.56 -3.08
N GLY A 57 5.18 -14.80 -2.01
CA GLY A 57 4.09 -13.99 -1.47
C GLY A 57 4.36 -12.49 -1.62
N SER A 58 3.31 -11.74 -1.90
CA SER A 58 3.34 -10.28 -1.95
C SER A 58 2.17 -9.68 -1.18
N THR A 59 2.45 -8.65 -0.37
CA THR A 59 1.44 -7.91 0.40
C THR A 59 1.94 -6.50 0.73
N GLY A 60 1.15 -5.75 1.52
CA GLY A 60 1.49 -4.40 2.01
C GLY A 60 1.13 -3.28 1.04
N SER A 61 1.22 -3.53 -0.26
CA SER A 61 0.71 -2.67 -1.33
C SER A 61 0.32 -3.53 -2.54
N PRO A 62 -0.47 -3.02 -3.50
CA PRO A 62 -0.73 -3.72 -4.75
C PRO A 62 0.57 -4.06 -5.49
N LEU A 63 0.68 -5.30 -5.95
CA LEU A 63 1.82 -5.71 -6.78
C LEU A 63 1.59 -5.20 -8.21
N PRO A 64 2.52 -4.43 -8.80
CA PRO A 64 2.40 -3.95 -10.17
C PRO A 64 2.36 -5.11 -11.18
N ASP A 65 1.68 -4.92 -12.31
CA ASP A 65 1.53 -5.93 -13.36
C ASP A 65 2.88 -6.45 -13.87
N GLU A 66 3.85 -5.55 -14.05
CA GLU A 66 5.20 -5.89 -14.51
C GLU A 66 5.93 -6.79 -13.51
N ALA A 67 5.64 -6.67 -12.21
CA ALA A 67 6.26 -7.50 -11.19
C ALA A 67 5.77 -8.95 -11.24
N PHE A 68 4.54 -9.20 -11.73
CA PHE A 68 4.08 -10.57 -12.00
C PHE A 68 4.95 -11.25 -13.05
N HIS A 69 5.19 -10.58 -14.17
CA HIS A 69 6.04 -11.09 -15.25
C HIS A 69 7.48 -11.28 -14.77
N TRP A 70 8.02 -10.26 -14.11
CA TRP A 70 9.38 -10.27 -13.57
C TRP A 70 9.62 -11.46 -12.61
N ILE A 71 8.67 -11.77 -11.73
CA ILE A 71 8.79 -12.90 -10.80
C ILE A 71 8.92 -14.22 -11.57
N TYR A 72 8.10 -14.46 -12.58
CA TYR A 72 8.18 -15.68 -13.38
C TYR A 72 9.42 -15.76 -14.25
N GLU A 73 9.93 -14.62 -14.71
CA GLU A 73 11.11 -14.55 -15.58
C GLU A 73 12.42 -14.57 -14.79
N GLN A 74 12.48 -13.87 -13.67
CA GLN A 74 13.73 -13.59 -12.95
C GLN A 74 13.88 -14.33 -11.62
N VAL A 75 12.78 -14.81 -11.02
CA VAL A 75 12.84 -15.55 -9.75
C VAL A 75 12.71 -17.05 -10.01
N HIS A 76 11.56 -17.51 -10.45
CA HIS A 76 11.35 -18.93 -10.74
C HIS A 76 10.07 -19.13 -11.60
N PRO A 77 10.14 -19.89 -12.71
CA PRO A 77 9.00 -20.02 -13.64
C PRO A 77 7.81 -20.84 -13.10
N ASP A 78 8.03 -21.71 -12.12
CA ASP A 78 7.02 -22.65 -11.62
C ASP A 78 6.62 -22.39 -10.17
N VAL A 79 6.54 -21.14 -9.74
CA VAL A 79 6.07 -20.79 -8.39
C VAL A 79 4.59 -20.39 -8.38
N LEU A 80 3.92 -20.66 -7.27
CA LEU A 80 2.65 -19.99 -6.99
C LEU A 80 2.95 -18.55 -6.56
N LEU A 81 2.58 -17.58 -7.39
CA LEU A 81 2.62 -16.18 -6.99
C LEU A 81 1.35 -15.85 -6.19
N ALA A 82 1.52 -15.68 -4.88
CA ALA A 82 0.47 -15.42 -3.91
C ALA A 82 0.43 -13.95 -3.53
N SER A 83 -0.21 -13.12 -4.34
CA SER A 83 -0.57 -11.76 -3.90
C SER A 83 -1.76 -11.84 -2.94
N ILE A 84 -1.69 -11.13 -1.81
CA ILE A 84 -2.74 -11.14 -0.80
C ILE A 84 -3.05 -9.72 -0.31
N SER A 85 -4.29 -9.49 0.08
CA SER A 85 -4.70 -8.33 0.87
C SER A 85 -5.48 -8.77 2.09
N GLY A 86 -5.15 -8.19 3.24
CA GLY A 86 -5.74 -8.52 4.53
C GLY A 86 -5.49 -7.41 5.54
N GLY A 87 -5.79 -7.71 6.81
CA GLY A 87 -5.65 -6.74 7.89
C GLY A 87 -4.82 -7.25 9.04
N THR A 88 -4.00 -6.35 9.61
CA THR A 88 -3.18 -6.67 10.80
C THR A 88 -4.08 -7.02 11.98
N ASP A 89 -5.16 -6.29 12.20
CA ASP A 89 -6.05 -6.50 13.35
C ASP A 89 -6.84 -7.82 13.25
N VAL A 90 -7.23 -8.23 12.03
CA VAL A 90 -7.92 -9.51 11.82
C VAL A 90 -6.97 -10.70 11.70
N VAL A 91 -5.66 -10.46 11.56
CA VAL A 91 -4.61 -11.50 11.36
C VAL A 91 -5.01 -12.50 10.25
N ALA A 92 -5.62 -12.00 9.19
CA ALA A 92 -6.13 -12.79 8.07
C ALA A 92 -6.08 -12.03 6.76
N SER A 93 -6.02 -12.76 5.64
CA SER A 93 -6.27 -12.19 4.32
C SER A 93 -7.75 -12.26 3.98
N PHE A 94 -8.27 -11.21 3.33
CA PHE A 94 -9.62 -11.17 2.78
C PHE A 94 -9.67 -11.77 1.37
N VAL A 95 -8.65 -11.48 0.59
CA VAL A 95 -8.42 -12.01 -0.75
C VAL A 95 -7.00 -12.54 -0.84
N GLY A 96 -6.79 -13.61 -1.59
CA GLY A 96 -5.53 -14.30 -1.60
C GLY A 96 -5.37 -15.27 -2.75
N ALA A 97 -4.45 -16.21 -2.59
CA ALA A 97 -4.06 -17.16 -3.61
C ALA A 97 -4.69 -18.54 -3.41
N SER A 98 -4.82 -19.25 -4.51
CA SER A 98 -5.19 -20.67 -4.55
C SER A 98 -4.36 -21.40 -5.60
N PRO A 99 -3.74 -22.54 -5.28
CA PRO A 99 -3.01 -23.33 -6.26
C PRO A 99 -3.92 -23.97 -7.33
N LEU A 100 -5.22 -23.90 -7.16
CA LEU A 100 -6.21 -24.46 -8.10
C LEU A 100 -6.65 -23.44 -9.15
N LEU A 101 -6.22 -22.18 -9.05
CA LEU A 101 -6.64 -21.10 -9.94
C LEU A 101 -5.44 -20.52 -10.69
N PRO A 102 -5.62 -20.04 -11.92
CA PRO A 102 -4.57 -19.34 -12.64
C PRO A 102 -4.24 -18.00 -11.98
N VAL A 103 -3.01 -17.55 -12.15
CA VAL A 103 -2.56 -16.20 -11.75
C VAL A 103 -2.73 -15.28 -12.95
N TYR A 104 -3.43 -14.17 -12.75
CA TYR A 104 -3.54 -13.08 -13.73
C TYR A 104 -2.76 -11.87 -13.21
N ALA A 105 -1.94 -11.25 -14.07
CA ALA A 105 -1.22 -10.03 -13.71
C ALA A 105 -2.21 -8.95 -13.26
N GLY A 106 -1.88 -8.26 -12.16
CA GLY A 106 -2.71 -7.23 -11.56
C GLY A 106 -3.93 -7.71 -10.77
N GLU A 107 -4.19 -9.03 -10.70
CA GLU A 107 -5.31 -9.57 -9.91
C GLU A 107 -4.83 -10.47 -8.76
N ILE A 108 -5.50 -10.38 -7.64
CA ILE A 108 -5.45 -11.38 -6.56
C ILE A 108 -6.45 -12.48 -6.93
N GLN A 109 -6.04 -13.74 -6.88
CA GLN A 109 -6.74 -14.86 -7.51
C GLN A 109 -8.18 -15.08 -7.04
N CYS A 110 -8.46 -14.93 -5.74
CA CYS A 110 -9.80 -15.22 -5.20
C CYS A 110 -10.01 -14.62 -3.80
N ARG A 111 -11.24 -14.69 -3.33
CA ARG A 111 -11.55 -14.52 -1.91
C ARG A 111 -10.88 -15.60 -1.08
N SER A 112 -10.35 -15.25 0.08
CA SER A 112 -9.81 -16.23 1.02
C SER A 112 -10.90 -17.18 1.51
N LEU A 113 -10.52 -18.43 1.77
CA LEU A 113 -11.48 -19.45 2.25
C LEU A 113 -12.14 -19.04 3.56
N GLY A 114 -13.46 -19.11 3.58
CA GLY A 114 -14.25 -18.73 4.76
C GLY A 114 -14.48 -17.23 4.92
N VAL A 115 -14.01 -16.40 4.01
CA VAL A 115 -14.17 -14.94 4.07
C VAL A 115 -15.27 -14.47 3.12
N ALA A 116 -16.32 -13.87 3.68
CA ALA A 116 -17.42 -13.30 2.91
C ALA A 116 -17.13 -11.82 2.60
N VAL A 117 -16.12 -11.57 1.74
CA VAL A 117 -15.75 -10.22 1.31
C VAL A 117 -16.51 -9.79 0.07
N HIS A 118 -16.95 -8.53 0.05
CA HIS A 118 -17.68 -7.89 -1.03
C HIS A 118 -17.12 -6.51 -1.35
N ALA A 119 -17.36 -6.03 -2.57
CA ALA A 119 -17.23 -4.63 -2.92
C ALA A 119 -18.61 -3.98 -2.77
N PHE A 120 -18.73 -2.94 -1.91
CA PHE A 120 -19.96 -2.19 -1.71
C PHE A 120 -19.90 -0.85 -2.42
N ASP A 121 -20.96 -0.50 -3.15
CA ASP A 121 -21.11 0.84 -3.72
C ASP A 121 -21.55 1.87 -2.66
N GLU A 122 -21.77 3.12 -3.09
CA GLU A 122 -22.19 4.21 -2.21
C GLU A 122 -23.59 3.99 -1.58
N GLN A 123 -24.40 3.10 -2.14
CA GLN A 123 -25.70 2.72 -1.62
C GLN A 123 -25.61 1.54 -0.63
N GLY A 124 -24.41 0.97 -0.44
CA GLY A 124 -24.18 -0.20 0.40
C GLY A 124 -24.60 -1.52 -0.26
N GLU A 125 -24.76 -1.54 -1.58
CA GLU A 125 -25.10 -2.72 -2.34
C GLU A 125 -23.84 -3.42 -2.89
N SER A 126 -23.85 -4.75 -2.87
CA SER A 126 -22.74 -5.54 -3.38
C SER A 126 -22.65 -5.47 -4.91
N VAL A 127 -21.49 -5.07 -5.42
CA VAL A 127 -21.22 -4.91 -6.86
C VAL A 127 -20.13 -5.85 -7.36
N ILE A 128 -20.21 -6.22 -8.62
CA ILE A 128 -19.18 -6.99 -9.36
C ILE A 128 -18.70 -6.14 -10.51
N ASP A 129 -17.38 -6.25 -10.81
CA ASP A 129 -16.68 -5.50 -11.86
C ASP A 129 -16.76 -3.97 -11.73
N LYS A 130 -17.04 -3.50 -10.54
CA LYS A 130 -17.00 -2.09 -10.15
C LYS A 130 -16.17 -1.94 -8.88
N VAL A 131 -15.52 -0.79 -8.77
CA VAL A 131 -14.79 -0.41 -7.55
C VAL A 131 -15.82 -0.07 -6.47
N GLY A 132 -15.61 -0.60 -5.27
CA GLY A 132 -16.42 -0.32 -4.10
C GLY A 132 -15.60 -0.46 -2.82
N GLU A 133 -16.21 -0.16 -1.69
CA GLU A 133 -15.62 -0.34 -0.36
C GLU A 133 -15.49 -1.83 -0.03
N LEU A 134 -14.34 -2.23 0.52
CA LEU A 134 -14.12 -3.59 0.99
C LEU A 134 -14.92 -3.82 2.28
N VAL A 135 -15.93 -4.66 2.21
CA VAL A 135 -16.77 -5.02 3.35
C VAL A 135 -16.77 -6.53 3.57
N VAL A 136 -16.58 -6.97 4.81
CA VAL A 136 -16.72 -8.37 5.21
C VAL A 136 -18.06 -8.53 5.90
N ILE A 137 -18.99 -9.28 5.26
CA ILE A 137 -20.39 -9.35 5.67
C ILE A 137 -20.68 -10.47 6.69
N LYS A 138 -19.69 -11.27 7.04
CA LYS A 138 -19.79 -12.31 8.08
C LYS A 138 -18.58 -12.26 9.01
N PRO A 139 -18.75 -12.54 10.30
CA PRO A 139 -17.64 -12.52 11.24
C PRO A 139 -16.59 -13.59 10.88
N LEU A 140 -15.34 -13.25 11.12
CA LEU A 140 -14.20 -14.17 11.03
C LEU A 140 -13.77 -14.59 12.43
N PRO A 141 -13.29 -15.83 12.61
CA PRO A 141 -12.78 -16.31 13.90
C PRO A 141 -11.61 -15.49 14.45
N THR A 142 -10.91 -14.78 13.57
CA THR A 142 -9.71 -14.00 13.89
C THR A 142 -10.01 -12.51 14.09
N MET A 143 -11.25 -12.06 13.94
CA MET A 143 -11.62 -10.68 14.26
C MET A 143 -11.35 -10.38 15.73
N PRO A 144 -10.80 -9.19 16.07
CA PRO A 144 -10.59 -8.79 17.45
C PRO A 144 -11.89 -8.86 18.26
N LEU A 145 -11.79 -9.29 19.51
CA LEU A 145 -12.89 -9.21 20.47
C LEU A 145 -13.02 -7.80 21.05
N PHE A 146 -11.90 -7.09 21.16
CA PHE A 146 -11.79 -5.71 21.65
C PHE A 146 -10.39 -5.17 21.33
N PHE A 147 -10.21 -3.87 21.42
CA PHE A 147 -8.89 -3.25 21.39
C PHE A 147 -8.34 -3.04 22.80
N TRP A 148 -7.01 -3.11 22.91
CA TRP A 148 -6.35 -2.83 24.18
C TRP A 148 -6.62 -1.38 24.61
N ASN A 149 -6.92 -1.16 25.90
CA ASN A 149 -7.29 0.14 26.46
C ASN A 149 -8.44 0.86 25.72
N ASP A 150 -9.48 0.11 25.35
CA ASP A 150 -10.69 0.62 24.70
C ASP A 150 -11.94 0.30 25.52
N PRO A 151 -12.20 1.04 26.62
CA PRO A 151 -13.36 0.82 27.46
C PRO A 151 -14.66 1.02 26.67
N GLY A 152 -15.52 -0.01 26.65
CA GLY A 152 -16.78 0.02 25.88
C GLY A 152 -16.61 -0.25 24.38
N ASN A 153 -15.41 -0.63 23.92
CA ASN A 153 -15.12 -0.95 22.51
C ASN A 153 -15.38 0.21 21.53
N GLN A 154 -15.33 1.46 21.99
CA GLN A 154 -15.70 2.61 21.16
C GLN A 154 -14.78 2.72 19.93
N ARG A 155 -13.45 2.69 20.13
CA ARG A 155 -12.50 2.77 19.00
C ARG A 155 -12.63 1.60 18.04
N TYR A 156 -12.87 0.39 18.56
CA TYR A 156 -13.08 -0.79 17.74
C TYR A 156 -14.31 -0.66 16.86
N LEU A 157 -15.43 -0.20 17.45
CA LEU A 157 -16.69 0.02 16.73
C LEU A 157 -16.55 1.15 15.70
N ASP A 158 -15.96 2.26 16.07
CA ASP A 158 -15.74 3.40 15.17
C ASP A 158 -14.79 3.05 14.00
N SER A 159 -13.79 2.20 14.25
CA SER A 159 -12.84 1.83 13.20
C SER A 159 -13.44 0.96 12.10
N TYR A 160 -14.36 0.05 12.44
CA TYR A 160 -14.80 -0.99 11.52
C TYR A 160 -16.30 -1.11 11.30
N PHE A 161 -17.14 -0.54 12.19
CA PHE A 161 -18.58 -0.77 12.19
C PHE A 161 -19.41 0.50 12.18
N ASP A 162 -18.80 1.68 12.21
CA ASP A 162 -19.49 2.97 12.22
C ASP A 162 -20.30 3.18 10.93
N HIS A 163 -19.69 2.92 9.78
CA HIS A 163 -20.30 3.16 8.47
C HIS A 163 -21.36 2.13 8.09
N TYR A 164 -21.12 0.85 8.40
CA TYR A 164 -22.04 -0.27 8.16
C TYR A 164 -22.27 -1.03 9.47
N PRO A 165 -23.30 -0.70 10.26
CA PRO A 165 -23.54 -1.34 11.55
C PRO A 165 -23.61 -2.88 11.45
N GLY A 166 -22.71 -3.55 12.19
CA GLY A 166 -22.61 -5.01 12.22
C GLY A 166 -21.86 -5.65 11.04
N LEU A 167 -21.36 -4.86 10.09
CA LEU A 167 -20.53 -5.33 8.98
C LEU A 167 -19.14 -4.69 9.08
N TRP A 168 -18.09 -5.48 8.88
CA TRP A 168 -16.71 -5.01 8.92
C TRP A 168 -16.37 -4.21 7.67
N ARG A 169 -16.21 -2.91 7.77
CA ARG A 169 -15.62 -2.04 6.74
C ARG A 169 -14.12 -2.00 6.93
N HIS A 170 -13.35 -2.43 5.92
CA HIS A 170 -11.89 -2.49 6.08
C HIS A 170 -11.17 -1.17 5.78
N GLY A 171 -11.77 -0.33 4.96
CA GLY A 171 -11.15 0.92 4.54
C GLY A 171 -10.21 0.74 3.33
N ASP A 172 -10.50 -0.19 2.45
CA ASP A 172 -9.83 -0.39 1.16
C ASP A 172 -10.82 -0.27 0.01
N TRP A 173 -10.38 0.29 -1.13
CA TRP A 173 -11.07 0.16 -2.39
C TRP A 173 -10.76 -1.18 -3.05
N ILE A 174 -11.81 -1.93 -3.37
CA ILE A 174 -11.72 -3.25 -4.01
C ILE A 174 -12.64 -3.34 -5.23
N ARG A 175 -12.21 -4.04 -6.26
CA ARG A 175 -13.06 -4.53 -7.33
C ARG A 175 -13.01 -6.05 -7.34
N ILE A 176 -14.17 -6.69 -7.24
CA ILE A 176 -14.29 -8.14 -7.45
C ILE A 176 -14.56 -8.38 -8.93
N THR A 177 -13.68 -9.15 -9.57
CA THR A 177 -13.80 -9.42 -11.01
C THR A 177 -14.88 -10.47 -11.30
N PRO A 178 -15.42 -10.53 -12.53
CA PRO A 178 -16.40 -11.57 -12.91
C PRO A 178 -15.87 -13.00 -12.75
N ARG A 179 -14.54 -13.17 -12.76
CA ARG A 179 -13.88 -14.47 -12.51
C ARG A 179 -13.79 -14.83 -11.03
N GLY A 180 -14.16 -13.92 -10.12
CA GLY A 180 -14.04 -14.09 -8.68
C GLY A 180 -12.71 -13.65 -8.10
N GLY A 181 -11.79 -13.16 -8.91
CA GLY A 181 -10.56 -12.50 -8.49
C GLY A 181 -10.84 -11.11 -7.89
N ALA A 182 -9.81 -10.46 -7.39
CA ALA A 182 -9.91 -9.14 -6.79
C ALA A 182 -8.78 -8.22 -7.21
N VAL A 183 -9.07 -6.93 -7.32
CA VAL A 183 -8.08 -5.86 -7.49
C VAL A 183 -8.23 -4.90 -6.33
N ILE A 184 -7.13 -4.63 -5.62
CA ILE A 184 -7.08 -3.63 -4.54
C ILE A 184 -6.51 -2.35 -5.13
N TYR A 185 -7.22 -1.23 -4.91
CA TYR A 185 -6.83 0.09 -5.41
C TYR A 185 -6.18 0.97 -4.34
N GLY A 186 -6.09 0.48 -3.11
CA GLY A 186 -5.51 1.18 -1.96
C GLY A 186 -6.55 1.52 -0.91
N ARG A 187 -6.17 2.38 0.04
CA ARG A 187 -7.01 2.75 1.19
C ARG A 187 -8.17 3.65 0.75
N SER A 188 -9.36 3.35 1.24
CA SER A 188 -10.55 4.20 1.06
C SER A 188 -10.64 5.30 2.12
N ASP A 189 -10.04 5.05 3.30
CA ASP A 189 -9.96 5.98 4.41
C ASP A 189 -8.83 7.02 4.25
N ALA A 190 -7.83 6.75 3.38
CA ALA A 190 -6.80 7.71 2.95
C ALA A 190 -7.16 8.42 1.64
N THR A 191 -8.44 8.51 1.32
CA THR A 191 -8.91 9.18 0.10
C THR A 191 -8.84 10.68 0.27
N ILE A 192 -8.15 11.35 -0.65
CA ILE A 192 -8.12 12.81 -0.75
C ILE A 192 -9.39 13.28 -1.47
N ASN A 193 -10.12 14.21 -0.88
CA ASN A 193 -11.28 14.84 -1.50
C ASN A 193 -10.91 16.24 -1.99
N ARG A 194 -10.48 16.34 -3.24
CA ARG A 194 -10.07 17.61 -3.83
C ARG A 194 -11.11 18.14 -4.81
N HIS A 195 -11.69 19.30 -4.52
CA HIS A 195 -12.75 19.93 -5.33
C HIS A 195 -13.92 18.97 -5.64
N GLY A 196 -14.35 18.18 -4.65
CA GLY A 196 -15.47 17.24 -4.78
C GLY A 196 -15.13 15.94 -5.51
N ILE A 197 -13.86 15.70 -5.83
CA ILE A 197 -13.41 14.46 -6.44
C ILE A 197 -12.56 13.67 -5.43
N ARG A 198 -12.97 12.44 -5.19
CA ARG A 198 -12.22 11.48 -4.39
C ARG A 198 -11.08 10.90 -5.22
N MET A 199 -9.86 10.95 -4.67
CA MET A 199 -8.63 10.45 -5.28
C MET A 199 -7.94 9.52 -4.31
N GLY A 200 -7.55 8.34 -4.77
CA GLY A 200 -6.74 7.41 -3.98
C GLY A 200 -5.28 7.89 -3.93
N THR A 201 -4.70 7.99 -2.73
CA THR A 201 -3.28 8.34 -2.57
C THR A 201 -2.37 7.34 -3.29
N SER A 202 -2.75 6.06 -3.30
CA SER A 202 -2.00 4.98 -3.97
C SER A 202 -1.87 5.16 -5.48
N GLU A 203 -2.80 5.84 -6.14
CA GLU A 203 -2.71 6.15 -7.57
C GLU A 203 -1.55 7.11 -7.82
N ILE A 204 -1.39 8.12 -6.96
CA ILE A 204 -0.29 9.08 -7.03
C ILE A 204 1.04 8.39 -6.75
N TYR A 205 1.10 7.55 -5.70
CA TYR A 205 2.32 6.81 -5.34
C TYR A 205 2.82 5.95 -6.49
N ARG A 206 1.94 5.16 -7.10
CA ARG A 206 2.29 4.32 -8.24
C ARG A 206 2.97 5.12 -9.36
N VAL A 207 2.40 6.26 -9.74
CA VAL A 207 2.93 7.10 -10.81
C VAL A 207 4.25 7.77 -10.43
N VAL A 208 4.36 8.25 -9.20
CA VAL A 208 5.56 8.95 -8.70
C VAL A 208 6.74 7.99 -8.52
N GLU A 209 6.46 6.84 -7.93
CA GLU A 209 7.50 5.83 -7.63
C GLU A 209 7.96 5.04 -8.85
N GLU A 210 7.29 5.16 -10.01
CA GLU A 210 7.84 4.72 -11.28
C GLU A 210 9.04 5.59 -11.75
N ALA A 211 9.23 6.79 -11.21
CA ALA A 211 10.40 7.60 -11.55
C ALA A 211 11.66 6.96 -10.93
N PRO A 212 12.73 6.77 -11.75
CA PRO A 212 13.94 6.08 -11.27
C PRO A 212 14.65 6.82 -10.14
N GLU A 213 14.47 8.13 -10.04
CA GLU A 213 15.04 9.00 -9.01
C GLU A 213 14.35 8.86 -7.66
N VAL A 214 13.09 8.36 -7.63
CA VAL A 214 12.25 8.30 -6.43
C VAL A 214 12.34 6.92 -5.77
N LEU A 215 12.61 6.92 -4.48
CA LEU A 215 12.63 5.71 -3.65
C LEU A 215 11.28 5.45 -2.98
N ASP A 216 10.65 6.50 -2.44
CA ASP A 216 9.40 6.43 -1.69
C ASP A 216 8.66 7.76 -1.82
N SER A 217 7.34 7.77 -1.58
CA SER A 217 6.53 8.98 -1.68
C SER A 217 5.36 9.00 -0.72
N MET A 218 4.94 10.22 -0.33
CA MET A 218 3.78 10.47 0.51
C MET A 218 3.06 11.72 0.05
N VAL A 219 1.76 11.64 -0.18
CA VAL A 219 0.89 12.79 -0.41
C VAL A 219 -0.05 12.98 0.78
N VAL A 220 -0.30 14.21 1.16
CA VAL A 220 -1.18 14.57 2.27
C VAL A 220 -2.17 15.62 1.81
N ASP A 221 -3.43 15.55 2.26
CA ASP A 221 -4.40 16.64 2.08
C ASP A 221 -4.51 17.44 3.37
N LEU A 222 -4.34 18.76 3.26
CA LEU A 222 -4.38 19.69 4.38
C LEU A 222 -5.67 20.54 4.40
N GLU A 223 -6.79 19.98 3.96
CA GLU A 223 -8.10 20.65 3.91
C GLU A 223 -8.56 21.15 5.30
N TYR A 224 -8.21 20.45 6.38
CA TYR A 224 -8.57 20.79 7.76
C TYR A 224 -8.02 22.14 8.27
N LEU A 225 -7.14 22.79 7.52
CA LEU A 225 -6.62 24.12 7.86
C LEU A 225 -7.58 25.27 7.51
N GLY A 226 -8.82 24.97 7.05
CA GLY A 226 -9.83 25.96 6.69
C GLY A 226 -9.47 26.79 5.46
N ARG A 227 -8.58 26.29 4.62
CA ARG A 227 -8.19 26.85 3.32
C ARG A 227 -8.61 25.89 2.22
N GLU A 228 -8.55 26.36 0.96
CA GLU A 228 -8.68 25.46 -0.18
C GLU A 228 -7.69 24.28 -0.06
N SER A 229 -8.11 23.08 -0.48
CA SER A 229 -7.31 21.87 -0.44
C SER A 229 -5.87 22.12 -0.88
N TYR A 230 -4.93 21.91 0.02
CA TYR A 230 -3.50 21.99 -0.26
C TYR A 230 -2.91 20.61 -0.12
N MET A 231 -2.45 20.08 -1.24
CA MET A 231 -1.95 18.72 -1.37
C MET A 231 -0.45 18.74 -1.66
N PRO A 232 0.44 18.72 -0.64
CA PRO A 232 1.87 18.54 -0.82
C PRO A 232 2.18 17.07 -1.10
N LEU A 233 3.18 16.85 -1.98
CA LEU A 233 3.80 15.56 -2.22
C LEU A 233 5.21 15.58 -1.63
N PHE A 234 5.50 14.62 -0.77
CA PHE A 234 6.83 14.37 -0.22
C PHE A 234 7.45 13.19 -0.96
N VAL A 235 8.72 13.32 -1.33
CA VAL A 235 9.47 12.27 -2.02
C VAL A 235 10.79 12.00 -1.31
N VAL A 236 11.11 10.74 -1.13
CA VAL A 236 12.44 10.28 -0.76
C VAL A 236 13.18 9.99 -2.05
N LEU A 237 14.30 10.64 -2.25
CA LEU A 237 15.12 10.42 -3.45
C LEU A 237 16.20 9.37 -3.17
N ARG A 238 16.62 8.70 -4.24
CA ARG A 238 17.80 7.82 -4.18
C ARG A 238 19.06 8.62 -3.94
N GLU A 239 20.07 7.96 -3.41
CA GLU A 239 21.42 8.52 -3.30
C GLU A 239 21.87 9.09 -4.66
N ASP A 240 22.59 10.22 -4.64
CA ASP A 240 23.05 10.97 -5.81
C ASP A 240 21.97 11.75 -6.61
N HIS A 241 20.72 11.78 -6.17
CA HIS A 241 19.67 12.59 -6.78
C HIS A 241 19.25 13.76 -5.90
N GLN A 242 18.88 14.87 -6.53
CA GLN A 242 18.37 16.07 -5.86
C GLN A 242 17.06 16.52 -6.51
N LEU A 243 16.14 17.03 -5.69
CA LEU A 243 14.88 17.56 -6.17
C LEU A 243 15.07 18.97 -6.75
N ASP A 244 15.47 19.03 -7.99
CA ASP A 244 15.55 20.28 -8.74
C ASP A 244 14.23 20.66 -9.42
N ALA A 245 14.20 21.79 -10.10
CA ALA A 245 12.99 22.26 -10.78
C ALA A 245 12.59 21.34 -11.96
N ALA A 246 13.55 20.71 -12.61
CA ALA A 246 13.30 19.80 -13.73
C ALA A 246 12.61 18.52 -13.27
N LEU A 247 13.10 17.89 -12.20
CA LEU A 247 12.51 16.68 -11.62
C LEU A 247 11.11 16.97 -11.04
N LYS A 248 10.92 18.11 -10.35
CA LYS A 248 9.59 18.53 -9.89
C LYS A 248 8.59 18.62 -11.05
N GLN A 249 8.98 19.26 -12.14
CA GLN A 249 8.13 19.42 -13.32
C GLN A 249 7.85 18.06 -13.97
N GLN A 250 8.85 17.20 -14.10
CA GLN A 250 8.72 15.84 -14.64
C GLN A 250 7.70 15.02 -13.85
N LEU A 251 7.77 15.02 -12.51
CA LEU A 251 6.83 14.30 -11.64
C LEU A 251 5.41 14.86 -11.81
N CYS A 252 5.24 16.18 -11.79
CA CYS A 252 3.93 16.82 -11.98
C CYS A 252 3.32 16.50 -13.36
N ASP A 253 4.13 16.52 -14.43
CA ASP A 253 3.66 16.20 -15.77
C ASP A 253 3.31 14.72 -15.92
N LYS A 254 4.08 13.83 -15.29
CA LYS A 254 3.79 12.40 -15.25
C LYS A 254 2.45 12.13 -14.56
N ILE A 255 2.22 12.74 -13.39
CA ILE A 255 0.93 12.65 -12.66
C ILE A 255 -0.21 13.19 -13.54
N ARG A 256 -0.02 14.35 -14.18
CA ARG A 256 -1.05 14.96 -15.04
C ARG A 256 -1.42 14.06 -16.21
N ASN A 257 -0.44 13.44 -16.85
CA ASN A 257 -0.64 12.65 -18.07
C ASN A 257 -1.19 11.26 -17.79
N GLN A 258 -0.76 10.61 -16.71
CA GLN A 258 -1.18 9.24 -16.38
C GLN A 258 -2.47 9.20 -15.53
N LEU A 259 -2.75 10.26 -14.75
CA LEU A 259 -3.96 10.34 -13.93
C LEU A 259 -4.85 11.51 -14.40
N SER A 260 -4.64 12.70 -13.84
CA SER A 260 -5.31 13.93 -14.31
C SER A 260 -4.67 15.17 -13.71
N ALA A 261 -5.03 16.37 -14.24
CA ALA A 261 -4.60 17.64 -13.68
C ALA A 261 -4.97 17.85 -12.20
N ARG A 262 -6.01 17.15 -11.70
CA ARG A 262 -6.48 17.27 -10.33
C ARG A 262 -5.61 16.49 -9.33
N HIS A 263 -4.90 15.47 -9.78
CA HIS A 263 -3.94 14.71 -8.98
C HIS A 263 -2.60 15.41 -8.81
N VAL A 264 -2.35 16.46 -9.58
CA VAL A 264 -1.09 17.21 -9.51
C VAL A 264 -0.98 17.90 -8.15
N PRO A 265 0.09 17.63 -7.36
CA PRO A 265 0.28 18.26 -6.07
C PRO A 265 0.47 19.77 -6.18
N ASN A 266 0.15 20.50 -5.11
CA ASN A 266 0.41 21.92 -5.04
C ASN A 266 1.92 22.22 -4.98
N GLU A 267 2.68 21.34 -4.34
CA GLU A 267 4.13 21.44 -4.21
C GLU A 267 4.77 20.07 -3.98
N VAL A 268 6.02 19.90 -4.39
CA VAL A 268 6.82 18.69 -4.17
C VAL A 268 8.00 19.02 -3.28
N PHE A 269 8.21 18.21 -2.23
CA PHE A 269 9.28 18.36 -1.24
C PHE A 269 10.13 17.10 -1.20
N ALA A 270 11.45 17.26 -1.14
CA ALA A 270 12.34 16.16 -0.79
C ALA A 270 12.46 16.03 0.73
N VAL A 271 12.36 14.80 1.21
CA VAL A 271 12.52 14.45 2.62
C VAL A 271 13.49 13.28 2.76
N PRO A 272 14.21 13.17 3.88
CA PRO A 272 15.16 12.07 4.07
C PRO A 272 14.47 10.72 4.23
N GLU A 273 13.26 10.69 4.78
CA GLU A 273 12.45 9.50 5.00
C GLU A 273 10.96 9.86 5.07
N ILE A 274 10.08 8.92 4.74
CA ILE A 274 8.64 9.05 4.99
C ILE A 274 8.35 8.59 6.42
N PRO A 275 7.70 9.42 7.26
CA PRO A 275 7.33 9.01 8.61
C PRO A 275 6.43 7.78 8.62
N LEU A 276 6.80 6.79 9.41
CA LEU A 276 6.04 5.55 9.56
C LEU A 276 5.53 5.42 10.99
N LEU A 277 4.31 4.92 11.15
CA LEU A 277 3.79 4.43 12.41
C LEU A 277 3.62 2.92 12.31
N LEU A 278 4.39 2.17 13.13
CA LEU A 278 4.40 0.70 13.09
C LEU A 278 4.61 0.12 11.67
N GLY A 279 5.45 0.76 10.86
CA GLY A 279 5.74 0.33 9.49
C GLY A 279 4.70 0.74 8.43
N THR A 280 3.72 1.56 8.81
CA THR A 280 2.70 2.08 7.89
C THR A 280 2.85 3.60 7.76
N PRO A 281 2.84 4.17 6.55
CA PRO A 281 2.84 5.61 6.36
C PRO A 281 1.69 6.29 7.12
N ILE A 282 1.99 7.45 7.74
CA ILE A 282 1.05 8.13 8.66
C ILE A 282 -0.26 8.52 7.98
N GLU A 283 -0.23 8.92 6.71
CA GLU A 283 -1.44 9.27 5.96
C GLU A 283 -2.41 8.08 5.76
N LYS A 284 -1.93 6.86 5.94
CA LYS A 284 -2.74 5.63 5.88
C LYS A 284 -3.44 5.33 7.21
N ILE A 285 -3.26 6.19 8.21
CA ILE A 285 -3.90 6.07 9.52
C ILE A 285 -5.04 7.08 9.55
N ALA A 286 -6.24 6.61 9.29
CA ALA A 286 -7.43 7.44 9.10
C ALA A 286 -7.92 8.19 10.34
N ASN A 287 -7.36 7.93 11.52
CA ASN A 287 -7.80 8.58 12.76
C ASN A 287 -6.74 9.52 13.32
N PRO A 288 -6.96 10.84 13.32
CA PRO A 288 -6.07 11.81 13.98
C PRO A 288 -5.78 11.49 15.45
N ASP A 289 -6.73 10.87 16.15
CA ASP A 289 -6.57 10.49 17.55
C ASP A 289 -5.67 9.25 17.73
N ALA A 290 -5.45 8.45 16.70
CA ALA A 290 -4.46 7.38 16.69
C ALA A 290 -3.02 7.91 16.66
N MET A 291 -2.82 9.21 16.41
CA MET A 291 -1.53 9.89 16.47
C MET A 291 -1.05 10.16 17.91
N SER A 292 -1.20 9.20 18.79
CA SER A 292 -0.67 9.30 20.17
C SER A 292 0.86 9.14 20.25
N ASN A 293 1.55 8.95 19.12
CA ASN A 293 3.01 8.94 19.10
C ASN A 293 3.56 10.36 19.04
N PRO A 294 4.26 10.85 20.10
CA PRO A 294 4.79 12.20 20.14
C PRO A 294 5.75 12.58 19.00
N GLY A 295 6.42 11.59 18.39
CA GLY A 295 7.34 11.80 17.27
C GLY A 295 6.62 12.19 15.98
N SER A 296 5.50 11.57 15.69
CA SER A 296 4.70 11.82 14.47
C SER A 296 4.03 13.20 14.51
N LEU A 297 3.47 13.55 15.69
CA LEU A 297 2.87 14.88 15.91
C LEU A 297 3.90 16.01 15.81
N ARG A 298 5.14 15.79 16.28
CA ARG A 298 6.22 16.77 16.14
C ARG A 298 6.58 17.03 14.69
N TRP A 299 6.66 16.01 13.87
CA TRP A 299 7.00 16.16 12.45
C TRP A 299 5.99 17.04 11.71
N TYR A 300 4.68 16.79 11.90
CA TYR A 300 3.62 17.63 11.33
C TYR A 300 3.60 19.04 11.90
N ALA A 301 3.78 19.19 13.20
CA ALA A 301 3.86 20.49 13.85
C ALA A 301 5.05 21.31 13.36
N ASP A 302 6.24 20.71 13.28
CA ASP A 302 7.46 21.33 12.76
C ASP A 302 7.32 21.73 11.29
N PHE A 303 6.67 20.89 10.47
CA PHE A 303 6.39 21.20 9.06
C PHE A 303 5.41 22.39 8.93
N ALA A 304 4.32 22.38 9.71
CA ALA A 304 3.34 23.45 9.71
C ALA A 304 3.94 24.79 10.21
N GLU A 305 4.82 24.75 11.22
CA GLU A 305 5.51 25.94 11.74
C GLU A 305 6.55 26.48 10.76
N ARG A 306 7.37 25.64 10.14
CA ARG A 306 8.35 26.06 9.11
C ARG A 306 7.66 26.74 7.94
N ARG A 307 6.48 26.27 7.59
CA ARG A 307 5.69 26.87 6.51
C ARG A 307 5.10 28.22 6.89
N LYS A 308 4.64 28.41 8.13
CA LYS A 308 4.22 29.72 8.65
C LYS A 308 5.37 30.73 8.60
N ALA A 309 6.59 30.31 8.91
CA ALA A 309 7.79 31.15 8.87
C ALA A 309 8.23 31.50 7.42
N ALA A 310 7.93 30.65 6.43
CA ALA A 310 8.25 30.88 5.03
C ALA A 310 7.18 31.71 4.28
N SER A 311 6.07 32.06 4.93
CA SER A 311 4.93 32.82 4.37
C SER A 311 4.84 34.24 4.89
N VAL A 312 5.89 34.77 5.57
CA VAL A 312 6.04 36.16 6.02
C VAL A 312 7.01 36.91 5.12
#